data_d8fa022d65ddffedefbeaf21c173b7f9
#
_entry.id   d8fa022d65ddffedefbeaf21c173b7f9
#
_cell.length_a   1.000
_cell.length_b   1.000
_cell.length_c   1.000
_cell.angle_alpha   90.00
_cell.angle_beta   90.00
_cell.angle_gamma   90.00
#
_symmetry.space_group_name_H-M   'P 1'
#
loop_
_entity.id
_entity.type
_entity.pdbx_description
1 polymer ?
#
loop_
_entity_poly.entity_id
_entity_poly.type
_entity_poly.pdbx_seq_one_letter_code
_entity_poly.pdbx_strand_id
1 'polypeptide(L)'
;MPDKPRKGILKHQSSSGPAARRKLSYPPKRNRSMRMKVNFKNALFKVLRKIDPAGTISSKAMDVLNDLICDVMERLASEAATIRAKDGKATLRSREIQTAVRLVLPGSLFTHAFYEAHRALRSYVESKEPASA
;
A
#
# COMPACT_ATOMS: atom_id res chain seq x y z
N MET A 1 -42.54 -32.58 69.28
CA MET A 1 -42.32 -31.31 68.58
C MET A 1 -41.09 -31.44 67.74
N PRO A 2 -41.19 -31.66 66.41
CA PRO A 2 -40.02 -31.77 65.54
C PRO A 2 -39.70 -30.44 64.90
N ASP A 3 -38.42 -30.20 64.85
CA ASP A 3 -37.72 -29.03 64.35
C ASP A 3 -37.84 -28.95 62.78
N LYS A 4 -38.07 -27.72 62.25
CA LYS A 4 -38.17 -27.44 60.83
C LYS A 4 -36.82 -27.09 60.25
N PRO A 5 -36.38 -27.73 59.13
CA PRO A 5 -35.13 -27.34 58.47
C PRO A 5 -35.31 -26.04 57.70
N ARG A 6 -34.40 -25.09 57.92
CA ARG A 6 -34.28 -23.83 57.15
C ARG A 6 -33.77 -24.11 55.73
N LYS A 7 -34.54 -23.73 54.73
CA LYS A 7 -34.09 -23.72 53.34
C LYS A 7 -33.09 -22.60 53.12
N GLY A 8 -31.82 -22.96 52.90
CA GLY A 8 -30.78 -22.07 52.43
C GLY A 8 -31.05 -21.70 50.96
N ILE A 9 -31.27 -20.40 50.71
CA ILE A 9 -31.40 -19.86 49.39
C ILE A 9 -29.97 -19.63 48.85
N LEU A 10 -29.50 -20.45 47.93
CA LEU A 10 -28.31 -20.21 47.14
C LEU A 10 -28.57 -19.03 46.21
N LYS A 11 -28.03 -17.88 46.55
CA LYS A 11 -27.96 -16.74 45.62
C LYS A 11 -26.88 -17.04 44.57
N HIS A 12 -27.34 -17.43 43.37
CA HIS A 12 -26.51 -17.39 42.17
C HIS A 12 -26.12 -15.93 41.90
N GLN A 13 -24.90 -15.58 42.25
CA GLN A 13 -24.28 -14.34 41.75
C GLN A 13 -23.80 -14.59 40.32
N SER A 14 -24.60 -14.19 39.35
CA SER A 14 -24.18 -14.03 37.97
C SER A 14 -23.33 -12.76 37.85
N SER A 15 -22.02 -12.88 37.97
CA SER A 15 -21.09 -11.82 37.65
C SER A 15 -20.89 -11.76 36.12
N SER A 16 -21.84 -11.17 35.40
CA SER A 16 -21.63 -10.74 34.03
C SER A 16 -20.93 -9.38 34.07
N GLY A 17 -19.61 -9.37 34.22
CA GLY A 17 -18.80 -8.18 33.98
C GLY A 17 -18.93 -7.76 32.51
N PRO A 18 -19.05 -6.46 32.20
CA PRO A 18 -19.13 -6.00 30.82
C PRO A 18 -17.84 -6.37 30.09
N ALA A 19 -17.97 -7.19 29.04
CA ALA A 19 -16.88 -7.49 28.12
C ALA A 19 -16.26 -6.19 27.66
N ALA A 20 -15.05 -5.91 28.11
CA ALA A 20 -14.28 -4.77 27.66
C ALA A 20 -14.13 -4.86 26.13
N ARG A 21 -14.92 -4.10 25.40
CA ARG A 21 -14.74 -3.86 23.96
C ARG A 21 -13.29 -3.39 23.79
N ARG A 22 -12.41 -4.31 23.37
CA ARG A 22 -11.09 -3.96 22.86
C ARG A 22 -11.33 -2.97 21.73
N LYS A 23 -11.10 -1.69 22.02
CA LYS A 23 -11.04 -0.64 21.00
C LYS A 23 -9.91 -1.08 20.08
N LEU A 24 -10.27 -1.56 18.89
CA LEU A 24 -9.31 -1.72 17.80
C LEU A 24 -8.68 -0.34 17.62
N SER A 25 -7.45 -0.17 18.09
CA SER A 25 -6.71 1.06 17.84
C SER A 25 -6.37 1.04 16.36
N TYR A 26 -7.16 1.77 15.58
CA TYR A 26 -6.77 2.11 14.22
C TYR A 26 -5.38 2.75 14.27
N PRO A 27 -4.46 2.34 13.38
CA PRO A 27 -3.17 2.99 13.31
C PRO A 27 -3.39 4.50 13.15
N PRO A 28 -2.56 5.35 13.79
CA PRO A 28 -2.72 6.79 13.76
C PRO A 28 -2.85 7.24 12.31
N LYS A 29 -3.86 8.07 12.02
CA LYS A 29 -4.07 8.66 10.69
C LYS A 29 -2.75 9.31 10.28
N ARG A 30 -2.03 8.68 9.37
CA ARG A 30 -0.80 9.23 8.77
C ARG A 30 -1.10 10.66 8.36
N ASN A 31 -0.31 11.59 8.85
CA ASN A 31 -0.44 13.02 8.56
C ASN A 31 -0.55 13.23 7.05
N ARG A 32 -1.73 13.61 6.60
CA ARG A 32 -2.06 13.83 5.19
C ARG A 32 -1.25 14.99 4.57
N SER A 33 -0.57 15.77 5.41
CA SER A 33 0.19 16.94 4.98
C SER A 33 1.56 16.63 4.34
N MET A 34 2.08 15.40 4.52
CA MET A 34 3.33 14.96 3.90
C MET A 34 3.14 14.08 2.66
N ARG A 35 1.91 13.86 2.21
CA ARG A 35 1.69 13.18 0.95
C ARG A 35 2.22 14.07 -0.17
N MET A 36 3.34 13.67 -0.77
CA MET A 36 3.83 14.29 -1.99
C MET A 36 2.65 14.40 -2.95
N LYS A 37 2.26 15.62 -3.30
CA LYS A 37 1.20 15.87 -4.28
C LYS A 37 1.70 15.56 -5.70
N VAL A 38 2.15 14.33 -5.90
CA VAL A 38 2.58 13.88 -7.23
C VAL A 38 1.33 13.64 -8.06
N ASN A 39 1.30 14.20 -9.24
CA ASN A 39 0.15 14.11 -10.14
C ASN A 39 0.50 13.28 -11.37
N PHE A 40 0.03 12.04 -11.39
CA PHE A 40 0.18 11.11 -12.52
C PHE A 40 -1.00 11.13 -13.48
N LYS A 41 -2.01 11.98 -13.30
CA LYS A 41 -3.26 11.97 -14.10
C LYS A 41 -3.01 12.04 -15.60
N ASN A 42 -2.09 12.90 -16.04
CA ASN A 42 -1.75 13.02 -17.46
C ASN A 42 -1.11 11.75 -18.03
N ALA A 43 -0.25 11.09 -17.24
CA ALA A 43 0.36 9.82 -17.64
C ALA A 43 -0.68 8.70 -17.69
N LEU A 44 -1.52 8.61 -16.67
CA LEU A 44 -2.65 7.66 -16.62
C LEU A 44 -3.61 7.83 -17.80
N PHE A 45 -3.94 9.08 -18.13
CA PHE A 45 -4.80 9.36 -19.29
C PHE A 45 -4.16 8.93 -20.61
N LYS A 46 -2.85 9.15 -20.77
CA LYS A 46 -2.11 8.66 -21.96
C LYS A 46 -2.12 7.14 -22.07
N VAL A 47 -1.97 6.44 -20.95
CA VAL A 47 -2.04 4.97 -20.89
C VAL A 47 -3.44 4.49 -21.26
N LEU A 48 -4.48 5.09 -20.67
CA LEU A 48 -5.87 4.76 -20.98
C LEU A 48 -6.16 4.91 -22.48
N ARG A 49 -5.74 6.01 -23.10
CA ARG A 49 -5.92 6.27 -24.53
C ARG A 49 -5.19 5.28 -25.44
N LYS A 50 -4.11 4.68 -24.97
CA LYS A 50 -3.41 3.60 -25.71
C LYS A 50 -4.17 2.28 -25.68
N ILE A 51 -4.87 2.01 -24.58
CA ILE A 51 -5.63 0.77 -24.39
C ILE A 51 -7.01 0.89 -25.03
N ASP A 52 -7.68 1.99 -24.76
CA ASP A 52 -9.01 2.30 -25.27
C ASP A 52 -9.06 3.75 -25.82
N PRO A 53 -8.87 3.93 -27.13
CA PRO A 53 -8.87 5.28 -27.75
C PRO A 53 -10.21 6.00 -27.66
N ALA A 54 -11.33 5.25 -27.58
CA ALA A 54 -12.67 5.81 -27.49
C ALA A 54 -13.14 5.98 -26.04
N GLY A 55 -12.47 5.32 -25.09
CA GLY A 55 -12.84 5.32 -23.67
C GLY A 55 -12.72 6.69 -23.02
N THR A 56 -13.61 6.95 -22.06
CA THR A 56 -13.59 8.14 -21.22
C THR A 56 -13.50 7.75 -19.76
N ILE A 57 -12.93 8.63 -18.93
CA ILE A 57 -12.80 8.41 -17.49
C ILE A 57 -13.30 9.63 -16.73
N SER A 58 -14.08 9.44 -15.69
CA SER A 58 -14.53 10.53 -14.83
C SER A 58 -13.39 11.10 -13.98
N SER A 59 -13.48 12.38 -13.61
CA SER A 59 -12.47 13.01 -12.74
C SER A 59 -12.30 12.28 -11.42
N LYS A 60 -13.38 11.80 -10.81
CA LYS A 60 -13.32 11.03 -9.56
C LYS A 60 -12.58 9.70 -9.72
N ALA A 61 -12.82 8.98 -10.82
CA ALA A 61 -12.10 7.74 -11.11
C ALA A 61 -10.62 8.01 -11.36
N MET A 62 -10.28 9.09 -12.04
CA MET A 62 -8.90 9.53 -12.24
C MET A 62 -8.21 9.88 -10.91
N ASP A 63 -8.92 10.51 -9.96
CA ASP A 63 -8.40 10.81 -8.64
C ASP A 63 -8.08 9.53 -7.85
N VAL A 64 -8.99 8.53 -7.90
CA VAL A 64 -8.78 7.22 -7.27
C VAL A 64 -7.57 6.50 -7.85
N LEU A 65 -7.41 6.49 -9.18
CA LEU A 65 -6.25 5.89 -9.83
C LEU A 65 -4.95 6.61 -9.46
N ASN A 66 -4.96 7.94 -9.42
CA ASN A 66 -3.80 8.71 -8.99
C ASN A 66 -3.41 8.39 -7.54
N ASP A 67 -4.39 8.33 -6.64
CA ASP A 67 -4.15 7.99 -5.23
C ASP A 67 -3.62 6.55 -5.08
N LEU A 68 -4.13 5.60 -5.86
CA LEU A 68 -3.63 4.22 -5.89
C LEU A 68 -2.15 4.17 -6.30
N ILE A 69 -1.77 4.86 -7.38
CA ILE A 69 -0.38 4.91 -7.85
C ILE A 69 0.52 5.54 -6.79
N CYS A 70 0.08 6.65 -6.17
CA CYS A 70 0.83 7.28 -5.09
C CYS A 70 1.04 6.34 -3.90
N ASP A 71 0.01 5.57 -3.49
CA ASP A 71 0.11 4.63 -2.38
C ASP A 71 1.10 3.49 -2.68
N VAL A 72 1.04 2.93 -3.88
CA VAL A 72 2.00 1.90 -4.32
C VAL A 72 3.43 2.44 -4.32
N MET A 73 3.65 3.65 -4.84
CA MET A 73 4.96 4.30 -4.86
C MET A 73 5.49 4.57 -3.44
N GLU A 74 4.64 5.03 -2.52
CA GLU A 74 5.03 5.23 -1.11
C GLU A 74 5.45 3.91 -0.45
N ARG A 75 4.73 2.82 -0.69
CA ARG A 75 5.07 1.49 -0.16
C ARG A 75 6.40 1.01 -0.71
N LEU A 76 6.61 1.10 -2.01
CA LEU A 76 7.86 0.71 -2.65
C LEU A 76 9.04 1.54 -2.13
N ALA A 77 8.90 2.85 -2.01
CA ALA A 77 9.93 3.74 -1.49
C ALA A 77 10.27 3.44 -0.02
N SER A 78 9.26 3.19 0.81
CA SER A 78 9.43 2.83 2.21
C SER A 78 10.19 1.52 2.38
N GLU A 79 9.80 0.50 1.62
CA GLU A 79 10.47 -0.81 1.68
C GLU A 79 11.91 -0.73 1.16
N ALA A 80 12.13 -0.04 0.04
CA ALA A 80 13.46 0.17 -0.51
C ALA A 80 14.38 0.95 0.44
N ALA A 81 13.85 1.96 1.15
CA ALA A 81 14.58 2.68 2.19
C ALA A 81 14.95 1.79 3.37
N THR A 82 14.07 0.88 3.77
CA THR A 82 14.32 -0.10 4.83
C THR A 82 15.44 -1.07 4.43
N ILE A 83 15.41 -1.59 3.20
CA ILE A 83 16.46 -2.47 2.66
C ILE A 83 17.79 -1.73 2.62
N ARG A 84 17.82 -0.51 2.10
CA ARG A 84 19.00 0.34 2.06
C ARG A 84 19.60 0.54 3.44
N ALA A 85 18.76 0.82 4.45
CA ALA A 85 19.19 1.05 5.83
C ALA A 85 19.80 -0.23 6.45
N LYS A 86 19.19 -1.40 6.22
CA LYS A 86 19.71 -2.69 6.66
C LYS A 86 21.08 -3.01 6.04
N ASP A 87 21.28 -2.64 4.79
CA ASP A 87 22.55 -2.81 4.08
C ASP A 87 23.62 -1.78 4.48
N GLY A 88 23.34 -0.84 5.37
CA GLY A 88 24.26 0.23 5.80
C GLY A 88 24.63 1.22 4.71
N LYS A 89 23.88 1.32 3.62
CA LYS A 89 24.19 2.18 2.48
C LYS A 89 23.57 3.56 2.63
N ALA A 90 24.30 4.60 2.25
CA ALA A 90 23.77 5.97 2.20
C ALA A 90 22.85 6.20 0.99
N THR A 91 23.16 5.59 -0.15
CA THR A 91 22.47 5.82 -1.43
C THR A 91 21.50 4.69 -1.76
N LEU A 92 20.30 5.05 -2.17
CA LEU A 92 19.30 4.12 -2.73
C LEU A 92 19.68 3.81 -4.18
N ARG A 93 19.84 2.54 -4.51
CA ARG A 93 20.21 2.06 -5.85
C ARG A 93 19.06 1.25 -6.46
N SER A 94 19.15 0.97 -7.74
CA SER A 94 18.16 0.16 -8.47
C SER A 94 17.94 -1.22 -7.86
N ARG A 95 18.98 -1.83 -7.25
CA ARG A 95 18.91 -3.14 -6.61
C ARG A 95 17.95 -3.16 -5.42
N GLU A 96 17.99 -2.16 -4.56
CA GLU A 96 17.10 -2.03 -3.40
C GLU A 96 15.66 -1.84 -3.86
N ILE A 97 15.44 -1.05 -4.93
CA ILE A 97 14.11 -0.87 -5.52
C ILE A 97 13.59 -2.18 -6.13
N GLN A 98 14.41 -2.91 -6.87
CA GLN A 98 14.01 -4.20 -7.45
C GLN A 98 13.61 -5.22 -6.37
N THR A 99 14.37 -5.25 -5.26
CA THR A 99 14.05 -6.11 -4.13
C THR A 99 12.74 -5.67 -3.46
N ALA A 100 12.52 -4.38 -3.28
CA ALA A 100 11.28 -3.84 -2.73
C ALA A 100 10.07 -4.18 -3.62
N VAL A 101 10.20 -4.06 -4.94
CA VAL A 101 9.14 -4.45 -5.89
C VAL A 101 8.80 -5.94 -5.75
N ARG A 102 9.80 -6.81 -5.57
CA ARG A 102 9.59 -8.24 -5.36
C ARG A 102 8.85 -8.55 -4.05
N LEU A 103 9.10 -7.77 -3.00
CA LEU A 103 8.47 -7.95 -1.69
C LEU A 103 7.04 -7.38 -1.62
N VAL A 104 6.80 -6.27 -2.30
CA VAL A 104 5.52 -5.56 -2.25
C VAL A 104 4.50 -6.09 -3.26
N LEU A 105 4.94 -6.48 -4.45
CA LEU A 105 4.05 -6.97 -5.50
C LEU A 105 3.95 -8.50 -5.48
N PRO A 106 2.75 -9.07 -5.58
CA PRO A 106 2.55 -10.53 -5.66
C PRO A 106 3.13 -11.10 -6.95
N GLY A 107 3.58 -12.36 -6.89
CA GLY A 107 4.38 -13.09 -7.86
C GLY A 107 4.20 -12.78 -9.35
N SER A 108 3.02 -12.97 -9.92
CA SER A 108 2.78 -12.72 -11.34
C SER A 108 2.88 -11.24 -11.72
N LEU A 109 2.34 -10.37 -10.84
CA LEU A 109 2.40 -8.93 -11.04
C LEU A 109 3.84 -8.40 -10.97
N PHE A 110 4.67 -8.97 -10.08
CA PHE A 110 6.10 -8.66 -10.03
C PHE A 110 6.78 -8.92 -11.37
N THR A 111 6.56 -10.10 -11.98
CA THR A 111 7.21 -10.48 -13.24
C THR A 111 6.86 -9.49 -14.36
N HIS A 112 5.59 -9.13 -14.49
CA HIS A 112 5.15 -8.14 -15.48
C HIS A 112 5.71 -6.75 -15.21
N ALA A 113 5.61 -6.27 -13.96
CA ALA A 113 6.12 -4.95 -13.57
C ALA A 113 7.64 -4.83 -13.79
N PHE A 114 8.39 -5.89 -13.49
CA PHE A 114 9.83 -5.93 -13.68
C PHE A 114 10.22 -5.87 -15.16
N TYR A 115 9.55 -6.65 -16.01
CA TYR A 115 9.78 -6.64 -17.44
C TYR A 115 9.47 -5.27 -18.07
N GLU A 116 8.32 -4.70 -17.75
CA GLU A 116 7.91 -3.39 -18.28
C GLU A 116 8.78 -2.24 -17.76
N ALA A 117 9.24 -2.31 -16.51
CA ALA A 117 10.18 -1.32 -15.98
C ALA A 117 11.52 -1.34 -16.71
N HIS A 118 12.07 -2.52 -17.00
CA HIS A 118 13.31 -2.65 -17.77
C HIS A 118 13.13 -2.18 -19.23
N ARG A 119 12.00 -2.48 -19.84
CA ARG A 119 11.67 -2.01 -21.18
C ARG A 119 11.56 -0.48 -21.22
N ALA A 120 10.85 0.11 -20.26
CA ALA A 120 10.72 1.57 -20.17
C ALA A 120 12.06 2.26 -19.94
N LEU A 121 12.92 1.70 -19.08
CA LEU A 121 14.26 2.22 -18.83
C LEU A 121 15.13 2.19 -20.09
N ARG A 122 15.12 1.07 -20.81
CA ARG A 122 15.85 0.93 -22.08
C ARG A 122 15.40 1.98 -23.08
N SER A 123 14.10 2.10 -23.32
CA SER A 123 13.53 3.11 -24.24
C SER A 123 13.88 4.53 -23.82
N TYR A 124 13.95 4.82 -22.53
CA TYR A 124 14.37 6.13 -22.01
C TYR A 124 15.85 6.40 -22.29
N VAL A 125 16.72 5.43 -22.07
CA VAL A 125 18.17 5.56 -22.34
C VAL A 125 18.41 5.75 -23.83
N GLU A 126 17.81 4.92 -24.67
CA GLU A 126 17.89 5.03 -26.13
C GLU A 126 17.41 6.39 -26.67
N SER A 127 16.36 6.97 -26.06
CA SER A 127 15.87 8.30 -26.44
C SER A 127 16.80 9.44 -26.03
N LYS A 128 17.76 9.19 -25.13
CA LYS A 128 18.71 10.18 -24.62
C LYS A 128 20.07 10.13 -25.30
N GLU A 129 20.39 9.04 -25.96
CA GLU A 129 21.62 8.97 -26.76
C GLU A 129 21.43 9.87 -28.00
N PRO A 130 22.27 10.91 -28.21
CA PRO A 130 22.26 11.63 -29.46
C PRO A 130 22.61 10.66 -30.56
N ALA A 131 21.80 10.66 -31.64
CA ALA A 131 22.11 9.90 -32.85
C ALA A 131 23.55 10.25 -33.25
N SER A 132 24.48 9.33 -32.96
CA SER A 132 25.86 9.43 -33.45
C SER A 132 25.80 9.23 -34.96
N ALA A 133 25.91 10.32 -35.68
CA ALA A 133 26.10 10.35 -37.12
C ALA A 133 27.40 9.71 -37.50
#